data_bef6a5a6ed42343180abee22864c61df
#
_entry.id   bef6a5a6ed42343180abee22864c61df
#
_cell.length_a   1.000
_cell.length_b   1.000
_cell.length_c   1.000
_cell.angle_alpha   90.00
_cell.angle_beta   90.00
_cell.angle_gamma   90.00
#
_symmetry.space_group_name_H-M   'P 1'
#
loop_
_entity.id
_entity.type
_entity.pdbx_description
1 polymer ?
#
loop_
_entity_poly.entity_id
_entity_poly.type
_entity_poly.pdbx_seq_one_letter_code
_entity_poly.pdbx_strand_id
1 'polypeptide(L)'
;PIPIKLRKTFTTFKDGQTKLLINVVQGERELVDDCNSLGEFILKDIPQMVAGGPRIDVDFQIDADGILSVSATETTTGNSAMIEVKPSYGLTEEEITKMIRDSNNSAESDMKLRRLNESIVEGKRVIYALEQALNSDGKELLSNDEFNSLVAKLQSLKSSISTDDSELIEKNIQELEKQSEFYVERRMNSSIKSLIAGKGIDD
;
A
#
# COMPACT_ATOMS: atom_id res chain seq x y z
N PRO A 1 -20.89 15.43 -16.10
CA PRO A 1 -20.99 16.88 -16.04
C PRO A 1 -19.98 17.44 -15.03
N ILE A 2 -19.29 18.50 -15.40
CA ILE A 2 -18.42 19.29 -14.54
C ILE A 2 -19.31 20.33 -13.81
N PRO A 3 -19.11 20.62 -12.52
CA PRO A 3 -18.04 20.14 -11.62
C PRO A 3 -18.26 18.71 -11.15
N ILE A 4 -17.15 18.00 -10.87
CA ILE A 4 -17.17 16.64 -10.34
C ILE A 4 -16.25 16.53 -9.12
N LYS A 5 -16.68 15.74 -8.14
CA LYS A 5 -15.88 15.41 -6.96
C LYS A 5 -15.87 13.89 -6.76
N LEU A 6 -14.68 13.32 -6.56
CA LEU A 6 -14.50 11.91 -6.27
C LEU A 6 -13.59 11.76 -5.06
N ARG A 7 -13.90 10.83 -4.15
CA ARG A 7 -13.11 10.51 -2.97
C ARG A 7 -12.63 9.06 -3.03
N LYS A 8 -11.38 8.84 -2.62
CA LYS A 8 -10.82 7.52 -2.40
C LYS A 8 -10.00 7.51 -1.10
N THR A 9 -10.20 6.49 -0.28
CA THR A 9 -9.50 6.35 1.00
C THR A 9 -8.29 5.43 0.85
N PHE A 10 -7.16 5.87 1.36
CA PHE A 10 -5.88 5.16 1.41
C PHE A 10 -5.43 4.96 2.85
N THR A 11 -4.35 4.20 3.03
CA THR A 11 -3.73 3.96 4.32
C THR A 11 -2.21 3.91 4.20
N THR A 12 -1.51 3.76 5.33
CA THR A 12 -0.06 3.65 5.37
C THR A 12 0.41 2.22 5.08
N PHE A 13 1.59 2.12 4.45
CA PHE A 13 2.23 0.84 4.10
C PHE A 13 3.10 0.27 5.23
N LYS A 14 3.71 1.14 6.06
CA LYS A 14 4.64 0.76 7.13
C LYS A 14 4.15 1.25 8.49
N ASP A 15 4.55 0.51 9.53
CA ASP A 15 4.36 0.95 10.92
C ASP A 15 5.11 2.27 11.15
N GLY A 16 4.47 3.18 11.88
CA GLY A 16 5.05 4.48 12.21
C GLY A 16 5.28 5.42 11.03
N GLN A 17 4.69 5.16 9.87
CA GLN A 17 4.82 6.05 8.71
C GLN A 17 4.13 7.39 8.95
N THR A 18 4.91 8.47 8.86
CA THR A 18 4.45 9.85 9.14
C THR A 18 4.26 10.71 7.89
N LYS A 19 4.61 10.19 6.71
CA LYS A 19 4.52 10.91 5.44
C LYS A 19 3.97 10.01 4.35
N LEU A 20 3.18 10.59 3.44
CA LEU A 20 2.66 9.92 2.24
C LEU A 20 2.91 10.81 1.03
N LEU A 21 3.63 10.28 0.04
CA LEU A 21 3.79 10.92 -1.27
C LEU A 21 2.57 10.57 -2.12
N ILE A 22 1.92 11.57 -2.68
CA ILE A 22 0.81 11.45 -3.61
C ILE A 22 1.28 11.96 -4.97
N ASN A 23 1.32 11.05 -5.95
CA ASN A 23 1.61 11.37 -7.34
C ASN A 23 0.30 11.35 -8.13
N VAL A 24 0.01 12.46 -8.80
CA VAL A 24 -1.21 12.65 -9.60
C VAL A 24 -0.84 12.48 -11.06
N VAL A 25 -1.46 11.52 -11.71
CA VAL A 25 -1.18 11.19 -13.11
C VAL A 25 -2.47 11.20 -13.94
N GLN A 26 -2.32 11.38 -15.25
CA GLN A 26 -3.41 11.35 -16.23
C GLN A 26 -3.06 10.36 -17.34
N GLY A 27 -3.96 9.43 -17.63
CA GLY A 27 -3.78 8.45 -18.70
C GLY A 27 -4.76 7.30 -18.63
N GLU A 28 -4.74 6.48 -19.65
CA GLU A 28 -5.56 5.28 -19.80
C GLU A 28 -4.75 3.99 -19.60
N ARG A 29 -3.46 4.13 -19.19
CA ARG A 29 -2.58 2.99 -18.94
C ARG A 29 -2.63 2.58 -17.46
N GLU A 30 -2.39 1.30 -17.21
CA GLU A 30 -2.39 0.72 -15.85
C GLU A 30 -1.14 1.10 -15.04
N LEU A 31 -0.04 1.41 -15.71
CA LEU A 31 1.21 1.77 -15.06
C LEU A 31 1.40 3.28 -15.01
N VAL A 32 1.87 3.78 -13.87
CA VAL A 32 2.14 5.21 -13.64
C VAL A 32 3.15 5.77 -14.64
N ASP A 33 4.18 4.99 -14.97
CA ASP A 33 5.25 5.38 -15.89
C ASP A 33 4.76 5.59 -17.33
N ASP A 34 3.61 5.00 -17.69
CA ASP A 34 2.97 5.14 -19.00
C ASP A 34 1.91 6.26 -19.00
N CYS A 35 1.73 6.96 -17.90
CA CYS A 35 0.80 8.06 -17.74
C CYS A 35 1.52 9.40 -17.68
N ASN A 36 0.81 10.48 -18.02
CA ASN A 36 1.34 11.84 -17.88
C ASN A 36 1.30 12.29 -16.42
N SER A 37 2.45 12.65 -15.84
CA SER A 37 2.48 13.22 -14.50
C SER A 37 1.89 14.64 -14.53
N LEU A 38 0.91 14.86 -13.65
CA LEU A 38 0.29 16.18 -13.45
C LEU A 38 0.94 16.94 -12.28
N GLY A 39 1.53 16.21 -11.33
CA GLY A 39 2.23 16.76 -10.19
C GLY A 39 2.26 15.82 -9.01
N GLU A 40 3.01 16.19 -7.99
CA GLU A 40 3.15 15.42 -6.77
C GLU A 40 3.11 16.32 -5.53
N PHE A 41 2.65 15.80 -4.41
CA PHE A 41 2.68 16.47 -3.13
C PHE A 41 2.80 15.48 -1.97
N ILE A 42 3.21 15.97 -0.80
CA ILE A 42 3.46 15.13 0.37
C ILE A 42 2.50 15.54 1.49
N LEU A 43 1.69 14.59 1.95
CA LEU A 43 0.99 14.69 3.22
C LEU A 43 1.97 14.34 4.35
N LYS A 44 2.11 15.24 5.33
CA LYS A 44 3.00 15.09 6.49
C LYS A 44 2.19 14.92 7.77
N ASP A 45 2.90 14.59 8.85
CA ASP A 45 2.35 14.51 10.21
C ASP A 45 1.18 13.53 10.33
N ILE A 46 1.30 12.39 9.62
CA ILE A 46 0.40 11.24 9.80
C ILE A 46 0.71 10.62 11.17
N PRO A 47 -0.32 10.29 11.98
CA PRO A 47 -0.13 9.65 13.27
C PRO A 47 0.66 8.36 13.17
N GLN A 48 1.61 8.17 14.07
CA GLN A 48 2.41 6.93 14.16
C GLN A 48 1.52 5.80 14.67
N MET A 49 1.07 4.96 13.76
CA MET A 49 0.23 3.80 14.02
C MET A 49 0.79 2.58 13.30
N VAL A 50 0.24 1.42 13.57
CA VAL A 50 0.51 0.22 12.77
C VAL A 50 0.10 0.44 11.31
N ALA A 51 0.78 -0.22 10.37
CA ALA A 51 0.44 -0.18 8.95
C ALA A 51 -1.05 -0.50 8.75
N GLY A 52 -1.71 0.26 7.89
CA GLY A 52 -3.15 0.14 7.67
C GLY A 52 -4.04 0.85 8.71
N GLY A 53 -3.47 1.40 9.80
CA GLY A 53 -4.21 2.12 10.83
C GLY A 53 -4.70 3.50 10.40
N PRO A 54 -3.82 4.40 9.96
CA PRO A 54 -4.22 5.73 9.50
C PRO A 54 -5.14 5.66 8.29
N ARG A 55 -6.13 6.55 8.22
CA ARG A 55 -7.02 6.69 7.08
C ARG A 55 -6.79 8.04 6.43
N ILE A 56 -6.46 8.02 5.13
CA ILE A 56 -6.18 9.20 4.33
C ILE A 56 -7.21 9.29 3.22
N ASP A 57 -8.10 10.28 3.31
CA ASP A 57 -9.06 10.57 2.27
C ASP A 57 -8.41 11.48 1.23
N VAL A 58 -8.39 11.00 -0.02
CA VAL A 58 -7.93 11.76 -1.18
C VAL A 58 -9.14 12.17 -1.98
N ASP A 59 -9.36 13.48 -2.07
CA ASP A 59 -10.44 14.09 -2.84
C ASP A 59 -9.88 14.64 -4.15
N PHE A 60 -10.51 14.24 -5.25
CA PHE A 60 -10.30 14.80 -6.58
C PHE A 60 -11.49 15.68 -6.92
N GLN A 61 -11.24 16.92 -7.30
CA GLN A 61 -12.29 17.85 -7.69
C GLN A 61 -11.87 18.57 -8.96
N ILE A 62 -12.76 18.57 -9.97
CA ILE A 62 -12.61 19.38 -11.18
C ILE A 62 -13.69 20.44 -11.13
N ASP A 63 -13.29 21.70 -11.19
CA ASP A 63 -14.21 22.86 -11.20
C ASP A 63 -14.73 23.16 -12.60
N ALA A 64 -15.57 24.23 -12.69
CA ALA A 64 -16.17 24.65 -13.96
C ALA A 64 -15.13 25.17 -14.97
N ASP A 65 -13.98 25.63 -14.51
CA ASP A 65 -12.87 26.13 -15.31
C ASP A 65 -11.90 25.02 -15.74
N GLY A 66 -12.20 23.76 -15.34
CA GLY A 66 -11.35 22.59 -15.64
C GLY A 66 -10.10 22.49 -14.79
N ILE A 67 -10.03 23.20 -13.66
CA ILE A 67 -8.92 23.09 -12.72
C ILE A 67 -9.13 21.83 -11.88
N LEU A 68 -8.13 20.96 -11.85
CA LEU A 68 -8.09 19.79 -10.99
C LEU A 68 -7.45 20.17 -9.65
N SER A 69 -8.22 20.04 -8.58
CA SER A 69 -7.72 20.12 -7.20
C SER A 69 -7.66 18.70 -6.62
N VAL A 70 -6.50 18.31 -6.12
CA VAL A 70 -6.32 17.04 -5.40
C VAL A 70 -5.88 17.36 -3.99
N SER A 71 -6.66 16.93 -3.01
CA SER A 71 -6.35 17.11 -1.59
C SER A 71 -6.31 15.76 -0.87
N ALA A 72 -5.37 15.61 0.04
CA ALA A 72 -5.28 14.47 0.93
C ALA A 72 -5.44 14.92 2.37
N THR A 73 -6.30 14.26 3.13
CA THR A 73 -6.59 14.60 4.53
C THR A 73 -6.49 13.34 5.39
N GLU A 74 -5.68 13.39 6.44
CA GLU A 74 -5.68 12.36 7.46
C GLU A 74 -6.90 12.57 8.37
N THR A 75 -7.75 11.53 8.51
CA THR A 75 -9.10 11.69 9.08
C THR A 75 -9.12 11.89 10.58
N THR A 76 -8.09 11.45 11.31
CA THR A 76 -8.03 11.54 12.78
C THR A 76 -7.50 12.90 13.24
N THR A 77 -6.46 13.41 12.59
CA THR A 77 -5.81 14.68 12.96
C THR A 77 -6.36 15.86 12.18
N GLY A 78 -6.96 15.63 11.02
CA GLY A 78 -7.39 16.67 10.10
C GLY A 78 -6.23 17.30 9.29
N ASN A 79 -5.02 16.81 9.44
CA ASN A 79 -3.88 17.30 8.66
C ASN A 79 -4.13 17.07 7.18
N SER A 80 -3.89 18.08 6.37
CA SER A 80 -4.15 18.04 4.94
C SER A 80 -3.03 18.67 4.13
N ALA A 81 -2.91 18.19 2.90
CA ALA A 81 -2.07 18.77 1.85
C ALA A 81 -2.84 18.74 0.54
N MET A 82 -2.55 19.65 -0.37
CA MET A 82 -3.25 19.72 -1.65
C MET A 82 -2.33 20.23 -2.77
N ILE A 83 -2.72 19.92 -3.98
CA ILE A 83 -2.18 20.49 -5.21
C ILE A 83 -3.33 20.91 -6.13
N GLU A 84 -3.13 22.02 -6.83
CA GLU A 84 -4.01 22.45 -7.92
C GLU A 84 -3.23 22.36 -9.23
N VAL A 85 -3.83 21.69 -10.20
CA VAL A 85 -3.24 21.48 -11.51
C VAL A 85 -4.22 21.98 -12.56
N LYS A 86 -3.75 22.84 -13.45
CA LYS A 86 -4.44 23.07 -14.72
C LYS A 86 -4.00 21.95 -15.65
N PRO A 87 -4.87 20.96 -15.95
CA PRO A 87 -4.53 19.99 -16.96
C PRO A 87 -4.21 20.77 -18.25
N SER A 88 -3.08 20.45 -18.86
CA SER A 88 -2.65 21.12 -20.10
C SER A 88 -3.81 21.13 -21.07
N TYR A 89 -4.20 22.30 -21.52
CA TYR A 89 -5.31 22.46 -22.44
C TYR A 89 -5.10 21.56 -23.65
N GLY A 90 -6.05 20.62 -23.83
CA GLY A 90 -6.26 19.97 -25.10
C GLY A 90 -5.28 18.84 -25.41
N LEU A 91 -5.57 17.67 -24.84
CA LEU A 91 -5.31 16.48 -25.65
C LEU A 91 -6.10 16.65 -26.96
N THR A 92 -5.41 16.68 -28.09
CA THR A 92 -6.05 16.71 -29.40
C THR A 92 -6.88 15.43 -29.58
N GLU A 93 -7.91 15.42 -30.42
CA GLU A 93 -8.67 14.19 -30.71
C GLU A 93 -7.75 13.06 -31.19
N GLU A 94 -6.66 13.39 -31.86
CA GLU A 94 -5.64 12.46 -32.33
C GLU A 94 -4.87 11.85 -31.16
N GLU A 95 -4.47 12.65 -30.16
CA GLU A 95 -3.80 12.16 -28.95
C GLU A 95 -4.73 11.28 -28.11
N ILE A 96 -5.99 11.66 -27.93
CA ILE A 96 -6.99 10.85 -27.22
C ILE A 96 -7.21 9.52 -27.96
N THR A 97 -7.36 9.55 -29.27
CA THR A 97 -7.55 8.33 -30.09
C THR A 97 -6.34 7.42 -29.99
N LYS A 98 -5.13 8.00 -30.00
CA LYS A 98 -3.88 7.24 -29.83
C LYS A 98 -3.81 6.61 -28.44
N MET A 99 -4.08 7.36 -27.37
CA MET A 99 -4.08 6.85 -25.99
C MET A 99 -5.04 5.68 -25.81
N ILE A 100 -6.27 5.79 -26.34
CA ILE A 100 -7.27 4.70 -26.28
C ILE A 100 -6.79 3.48 -27.07
N ARG A 101 -6.21 3.67 -28.24
CA ARG A 101 -5.68 2.56 -29.04
C ARG A 101 -4.50 1.88 -28.37
N ASP A 102 -3.56 2.64 -27.82
CA ASP A 102 -2.40 2.13 -27.11
C ASP A 102 -2.83 1.38 -25.83
N SER A 103 -3.82 1.89 -25.10
CA SER A 103 -4.42 1.21 -23.95
C SER A 103 -5.04 -0.14 -24.36
N ASN A 104 -5.84 -0.19 -25.42
CA ASN A 104 -6.45 -1.43 -25.88
C ASN A 104 -5.42 -2.46 -26.35
N ASN A 105 -4.36 -2.01 -27.05
CA ASN A 105 -3.29 -2.90 -27.52
C ASN A 105 -2.42 -3.43 -26.38
N SER A 106 -2.33 -2.72 -25.29
CA SER A 106 -1.46 -3.07 -24.15
C SER A 106 -2.23 -3.69 -22.98
N ALA A 107 -3.56 -3.76 -23.04
CA ALA A 107 -4.42 -4.14 -21.93
C ALA A 107 -4.01 -5.45 -21.24
N GLU A 108 -3.66 -6.50 -22.01
CA GLU A 108 -3.26 -7.78 -21.44
C GLU A 108 -1.89 -7.71 -20.76
N SER A 109 -0.91 -7.04 -21.38
CA SER A 109 0.42 -6.86 -20.83
C SER A 109 0.39 -5.96 -19.58
N ASP A 110 -0.39 -4.89 -19.63
CA ASP A 110 -0.56 -3.95 -18.52
C ASP A 110 -1.22 -4.65 -17.31
N MET A 111 -2.23 -5.48 -17.55
CA MET A 111 -2.88 -6.27 -16.50
C MET A 111 -1.89 -7.25 -15.83
N LYS A 112 -1.03 -7.92 -16.60
CA LYS A 112 -0.01 -8.82 -16.06
C LYS A 112 1.02 -8.06 -15.21
N LEU A 113 1.50 -6.91 -15.71
CA LEU A 113 2.45 -6.06 -15.00
C LEU A 113 1.84 -5.46 -13.73
N ARG A 114 0.59 -5.03 -13.78
CA ARG A 114 -0.13 -4.57 -12.60
C ARG A 114 -0.23 -5.67 -11.55
N ARG A 115 -0.68 -6.88 -11.92
CA ARG A 115 -0.77 -8.02 -11.00
C ARG A 115 0.59 -8.35 -10.38
N LEU A 116 1.65 -8.32 -11.18
CA LEU A 116 3.02 -8.53 -10.69
C LEU A 116 3.41 -7.46 -9.66
N ASN A 117 3.19 -6.19 -9.97
CA ASN A 117 3.51 -5.09 -9.07
C ASN A 117 2.71 -5.17 -7.76
N GLU A 118 1.42 -5.49 -7.81
CA GLU A 118 0.56 -5.69 -6.64
C GLU A 118 1.08 -6.86 -5.77
N SER A 119 1.45 -7.99 -6.39
CA SER A 119 2.02 -9.14 -5.68
C SER A 119 3.37 -8.81 -5.04
N ILE A 120 4.24 -8.03 -5.71
CA ILE A 120 5.51 -7.57 -5.16
C ILE A 120 5.29 -6.66 -3.94
N VAL A 121 4.36 -5.71 -4.05
CA VAL A 121 4.04 -4.78 -2.95
C VAL A 121 3.52 -5.55 -1.73
N GLU A 122 2.57 -6.47 -1.95
CA GLU A 122 2.01 -7.29 -0.87
C GLU A 122 3.09 -8.21 -0.26
N GLY A 123 3.92 -8.87 -1.08
CA GLY A 123 5.04 -9.67 -0.60
C GLY A 123 6.02 -8.88 0.26
N LYS A 124 6.38 -7.66 -0.15
CA LYS A 124 7.23 -6.76 0.65
C LYS A 124 6.58 -6.38 1.98
N ARG A 125 5.27 -6.15 2.01
CA ARG A 125 4.51 -5.85 3.22
C ARG A 125 4.57 -7.02 4.21
N VAL A 126 4.29 -8.23 3.74
CA VAL A 126 4.32 -9.45 4.56
C VAL A 126 5.72 -9.73 5.09
N ILE A 127 6.76 -9.59 4.24
CA ILE A 127 8.16 -9.73 4.66
C ILE A 127 8.47 -8.76 5.78
N TYR A 128 8.18 -7.47 5.59
CA TYR A 128 8.48 -6.44 6.58
C TYR A 128 7.78 -6.72 7.92
N ALA A 129 6.49 -7.04 7.89
CA ALA A 129 5.72 -7.32 9.09
C ALA A 129 6.27 -8.53 9.87
N LEU A 130 6.57 -9.63 9.17
CA LEU A 130 7.09 -10.83 9.82
C LEU A 130 8.53 -10.64 10.33
N GLU A 131 9.40 -9.93 9.61
CA GLU A 131 10.75 -9.60 10.09
C GLU A 131 10.71 -8.79 11.37
N GLN A 132 9.86 -7.76 11.42
CA GLN A 132 9.70 -6.95 12.65
C GLN A 132 9.20 -7.82 13.81
N ALA A 133 8.23 -8.69 13.56
CA ALA A 133 7.72 -9.61 14.56
C ALA A 133 8.81 -10.57 15.07
N LEU A 134 9.50 -11.26 14.18
CA LEU A 134 10.57 -12.21 14.54
C LEU A 134 11.73 -11.54 15.31
N ASN A 135 12.07 -10.30 14.95
CA ASN A 135 13.09 -9.53 15.67
C ASN A 135 12.63 -9.08 17.06
N SER A 136 11.34 -8.81 17.25
CA SER A 136 10.77 -8.35 18.52
C SER A 136 10.68 -9.47 19.55
N ASP A 137 10.00 -10.56 19.19
CA ASP A 137 9.61 -11.61 20.15
C ASP A 137 9.75 -13.05 19.61
N GLY A 138 10.28 -13.20 18.39
CA GLY A 138 10.39 -14.51 17.75
C GLY A 138 11.21 -15.53 18.57
N LYS A 139 12.30 -15.11 19.18
CA LYS A 139 13.14 -15.99 20.02
C LYS A 139 12.49 -16.38 21.35
N GLU A 140 11.56 -15.59 21.83
CA GLU A 140 10.84 -15.83 23.07
C GLU A 140 9.65 -16.76 22.86
N LEU A 141 8.92 -16.56 21.76
CA LEU A 141 7.65 -17.23 21.49
C LEU A 141 7.74 -18.47 20.60
N LEU A 142 8.88 -18.69 19.94
CA LEU A 142 9.10 -19.80 19.01
C LEU A 142 10.22 -20.73 19.49
N SER A 143 10.07 -22.02 19.21
CA SER A 143 11.20 -22.95 19.29
C SER A 143 12.19 -22.67 18.16
N ASN A 144 13.42 -23.17 18.29
CA ASN A 144 14.45 -22.99 17.26
C ASN A 144 14.01 -23.56 15.91
N ASP A 145 13.30 -24.69 15.90
CA ASP A 145 12.84 -25.35 14.66
C ASP A 145 11.72 -24.52 14.00
N GLU A 146 10.77 -24.01 14.78
CA GLU A 146 9.70 -23.14 14.30
C GLU A 146 10.27 -21.82 13.73
N PHE A 147 11.20 -21.21 14.46
CA PHE A 147 11.86 -19.98 14.02
C PHE A 147 12.62 -20.19 12.69
N ASN A 148 13.43 -21.24 12.61
CA ASN A 148 14.19 -21.56 11.39
C ASN A 148 13.27 -21.88 10.21
N SER A 149 12.16 -22.56 10.46
CA SER A 149 11.14 -22.87 9.43
C SER A 149 10.50 -21.61 8.87
N LEU A 150 10.12 -20.65 9.73
CA LEU A 150 9.57 -19.36 9.29
C LEU A 150 10.60 -18.53 8.53
N VAL A 151 11.86 -18.49 9.00
CA VAL A 151 12.96 -17.80 8.31
C VAL A 151 13.20 -18.40 6.92
N ALA A 152 13.16 -19.73 6.77
CA ALA A 152 13.33 -20.38 5.47
C ALA A 152 12.21 -19.99 4.50
N LYS A 153 10.95 -19.96 4.95
CA LYS A 153 9.80 -19.53 4.11
C LYS A 153 9.87 -18.05 3.76
N LEU A 154 10.27 -17.22 4.71
CA LEU A 154 10.49 -15.79 4.47
C LEU A 154 11.57 -15.57 3.40
N GLN A 155 12.64 -16.37 3.43
CA GLN A 155 13.69 -16.31 2.39
C GLN A 155 13.16 -16.77 1.02
N SER A 156 12.28 -17.77 0.98
CA SER A 156 11.64 -18.20 -0.27
C SER A 156 10.78 -17.10 -0.87
N LEU A 157 10.00 -16.40 -0.05
CA LEU A 157 9.22 -15.24 -0.51
C LEU A 157 10.11 -14.10 -1.00
N LYS A 158 11.20 -13.78 -0.28
CA LYS A 158 12.17 -12.77 -0.74
C LYS A 158 12.78 -13.09 -2.08
N SER A 159 13.11 -14.36 -2.32
CA SER A 159 13.65 -14.81 -3.61
C SER A 159 12.63 -14.69 -4.73
N SER A 160 11.36 -15.03 -4.46
CA SER A 160 10.30 -14.94 -5.48
C SER A 160 9.96 -13.51 -5.90
N ILE A 161 10.10 -12.52 -5.01
CA ILE A 161 9.89 -11.10 -5.35
C ILE A 161 10.85 -10.60 -6.46
N SER A 162 12.00 -11.27 -6.62
CA SER A 162 12.96 -10.94 -7.67
C SER A 162 12.66 -11.64 -9.01
N THR A 163 11.56 -12.37 -9.08
CA THR A 163 11.08 -13.01 -10.32
C THR A 163 9.94 -12.22 -10.95
N ASP A 164 9.70 -12.43 -12.23
CA ASP A 164 8.55 -11.84 -12.94
C ASP A 164 7.31 -12.76 -12.90
N ASP A 165 7.21 -13.60 -11.84
CA ASP A 165 6.15 -14.60 -11.66
C ASP A 165 5.23 -14.22 -10.50
N SER A 166 4.12 -13.55 -10.82
CA SER A 166 3.13 -13.13 -9.82
C SER A 166 2.47 -14.32 -9.11
N GLU A 167 2.27 -15.46 -9.79
CA GLU A 167 1.63 -16.64 -9.19
C GLU A 167 2.54 -17.29 -8.15
N LEU A 168 3.85 -17.36 -8.44
CA LEU A 168 4.84 -17.84 -7.49
C LEU A 168 4.91 -16.95 -6.25
N ILE A 169 4.88 -15.63 -6.44
CA ILE A 169 4.89 -14.67 -5.32
C ILE A 169 3.64 -14.86 -4.45
N GLU A 170 2.44 -14.85 -5.05
CA GLU A 170 1.16 -15.04 -4.36
C GLU A 170 1.12 -16.37 -3.59
N LYS A 171 1.59 -17.46 -4.20
CA LYS A 171 1.69 -18.77 -3.55
C LYS A 171 2.59 -18.70 -2.31
N ASN A 172 3.78 -18.10 -2.43
CA ASN A 172 4.72 -17.99 -1.31
C ASN A 172 4.17 -17.10 -0.19
N ILE A 173 3.38 -16.05 -0.51
CA ILE A 173 2.67 -15.23 0.47
C ILE A 173 1.70 -16.12 1.26
N GLN A 174 0.81 -16.85 0.57
CA GLN A 174 -0.19 -17.71 1.21
C GLN A 174 0.43 -18.80 2.07
N GLU A 175 1.52 -19.43 1.59
CA GLU A 175 2.24 -20.45 2.36
C GLU A 175 2.86 -19.86 3.63
N LEU A 176 3.45 -18.67 3.55
CA LEU A 176 4.06 -17.98 4.70
C LEU A 176 3.00 -17.54 5.71
N GLU A 177 1.90 -16.96 5.26
CA GLU A 177 0.78 -16.55 6.12
C GLU A 177 0.23 -17.76 6.89
N LYS A 178 -0.11 -18.84 6.18
CA LYS A 178 -0.60 -20.07 6.78
C LYS A 178 0.38 -20.66 7.81
N GLN A 179 1.67 -20.64 7.49
CA GLN A 179 2.69 -21.19 8.39
C GLN A 179 2.99 -20.28 9.58
N SER A 180 2.66 -18.99 9.50
CA SER A 180 2.86 -18.04 10.60
C SER A 180 1.64 -17.87 11.52
N GLU A 181 0.47 -18.44 11.19
CA GLU A 181 -0.77 -18.30 11.98
C GLU A 181 -0.58 -18.62 13.46
N PHE A 182 0.06 -19.75 13.78
CA PHE A 182 0.31 -20.12 15.18
C PHE A 182 1.19 -19.12 15.93
N TYR A 183 2.13 -18.48 15.24
CA TYR A 183 2.99 -17.45 15.83
C TYR A 183 2.19 -16.17 16.10
N VAL A 184 1.32 -15.76 15.17
CA VAL A 184 0.40 -14.64 15.37
C VAL A 184 -0.49 -14.86 16.58
N GLU A 185 -1.07 -16.06 16.74
CA GLU A 185 -1.88 -16.41 17.91
C GLU A 185 -1.07 -16.33 19.22
N ARG A 186 0.17 -16.83 19.25
CA ARG A 186 1.04 -16.71 20.43
C ARG A 186 1.34 -15.28 20.78
N ARG A 187 1.62 -14.42 19.79
CA ARG A 187 1.84 -12.97 19.99
C ARG A 187 0.62 -12.29 20.58
N MET A 188 -0.57 -12.55 20.02
CA MET A 188 -1.83 -12.01 20.54
C MET A 188 -2.07 -12.43 21.99
N ASN A 189 -1.90 -13.72 22.28
CA ASN A 189 -2.07 -14.26 23.65
C ASN A 189 -1.05 -13.67 24.64
N SER A 190 0.19 -13.49 24.23
CA SER A 190 1.24 -12.84 25.04
C SER A 190 0.89 -11.38 25.32
N SER A 191 0.46 -10.64 24.31
CA SER A 191 0.04 -9.23 24.47
C SER A 191 -1.17 -9.08 25.42
N ILE A 192 -2.15 -9.98 25.31
CA ILE A 192 -3.31 -9.98 26.21
C ILE A 192 -2.88 -10.27 27.66
N LYS A 193 -2.01 -11.27 27.87
CA LYS A 193 -1.48 -11.60 29.20
C LYS A 193 -0.72 -10.44 29.83
N SER A 194 0.11 -9.74 29.06
CA SER A 194 0.85 -8.57 29.53
C SER A 194 -0.06 -7.40 29.93
N LEU A 195 -1.13 -7.19 29.16
CA LEU A 195 -2.15 -6.16 29.47
C LEU A 195 -2.94 -6.48 30.76
N ILE A 196 -3.25 -7.76 30.98
CA ILE A 196 -3.98 -8.22 32.18
C ILE A 196 -3.05 -8.15 33.40
N ALA A 197 -1.80 -8.55 33.26
CA ALA A 197 -0.80 -8.50 34.33
C ALA A 197 -0.39 -7.06 34.69
N GLY A 198 -0.43 -6.11 33.74
CA GLY A 198 -0.16 -4.69 34.01
C GLY A 198 -1.34 -3.92 34.61
N LYS A 199 -2.55 -4.50 34.64
CA LYS A 199 -3.69 -4.02 35.44
C LYS A 199 -3.69 -4.79 36.76
N GLY A 200 -2.67 -4.62 37.59
CA GLY A 200 -2.73 -5.00 38.99
C GLY A 200 -3.93 -4.30 39.61
N ILE A 201 -4.82 -5.10 40.17
CA ILE A 201 -5.97 -4.68 40.94
C ILE A 201 -5.38 -3.93 42.16
N ASP A 202 -5.35 -2.62 42.11
CA ASP A 202 -5.29 -1.80 43.31
C ASP A 202 -6.73 -1.75 43.83
N ASP A 203 -6.95 -2.48 44.92
CA ASP A 203 -8.13 -2.35 45.79
C ASP A 203 -8.14 -1.00 46.48
#